data_b242a57e1c022838884b4dfe635b1861
#
_entry.id   b242a57e1c022838884b4dfe635b1861
#
_cell.length_a   1.000
_cell.length_b   1.000
_cell.length_c   1.000
_cell.angle_alpha   90.00
_cell.angle_beta   90.00
_cell.angle_gamma   90.00
#
_symmetry.space_group_name_H-M   'P 1'
#
loop_
_entity.id
_entity.type
_entity.pdbx_description
1 polymer ?
#
loop_
_entity_poly.entity_id
_entity_poly.type
_entity_poly.pdbx_seq_one_letter_code
_entity_poly.pdbx_strand_id
1 'polypeptide(L)'
;QKYGAVMWSGDTAASWETLRRQIPAGLNFCASGFPYWTADIGAFFVKRGDYWYWDGEYDDTVEDPAYLELYTRWYQWCCFLPIFRGHGTDCRRELWNFKGADGVFYQAMLRANKLRYELLPYIYSTAGKVWLYDASMIRMLAFDFPKDAKALEITDQYLFGESLMVCPVTETMYYKKSATGAEKQENPSKVRNVYLPEGCGWYDFWTNTYYEGGQWIEAEAPIERIPLFVKEGSILPMQQPANSTAETVMSGNLTFVVYAQKDCSYELYTDDGDGYAYEN
;
A
#
# COMPACT_ATOMS: atom_id res chain seq x y z
N GLN A 1 -19.10 -0.02 12.53
CA GLN A 1 -18.09 0.83 13.20
C GLN A 1 -18.50 1.36 14.58
N LYS A 2 -19.67 1.04 15.07
CA LYS A 2 -20.21 1.50 16.36
C LYS A 2 -19.20 1.47 17.54
N TYR A 3 -18.19 0.61 17.46
CA TYR A 3 -17.20 0.40 18.53
C TYR A 3 -15.77 0.80 18.13
N GLY A 4 -15.57 1.50 16.99
CA GLY A 4 -14.25 1.90 16.55
C GLY A 4 -13.30 0.74 16.22
N ALA A 5 -13.83 -0.43 15.88
CA ALA A 5 -13.02 -1.62 15.61
C ALA A 5 -12.29 -1.51 14.26
N VAL A 6 -11.05 -1.96 14.26
CA VAL A 6 -10.24 -2.20 13.07
C VAL A 6 -10.12 -3.70 12.85
N MET A 7 -10.27 -4.15 11.63
CA MET A 7 -10.12 -5.56 11.25
C MET A 7 -8.72 -5.82 10.70
N TRP A 8 -8.17 -7.01 10.97
CA TRP A 8 -6.91 -7.46 10.38
C TRP A 8 -7.01 -8.92 9.91
N SER A 9 -6.02 -9.35 9.17
CA SER A 9 -5.99 -10.69 8.57
C SER A 9 -5.85 -11.87 9.56
N GLY A 10 -5.64 -11.58 10.84
CA GLY A 10 -5.20 -12.60 11.79
C GLY A 10 -3.73 -12.95 11.61
N ASP A 11 -3.28 -13.96 12.36
CA ASP A 11 -1.91 -14.44 12.32
C ASP A 11 -1.68 -15.23 11.03
N THR A 12 -0.75 -14.76 10.21
CA THR A 12 -0.44 -15.36 8.90
C THR A 12 1.04 -15.77 8.81
N ALA A 13 1.35 -16.68 7.88
CA ALA A 13 2.70 -17.15 7.63
C ALA A 13 3.39 -16.35 6.52
N ALA A 14 4.69 -16.07 6.68
CA ALA A 14 5.47 -15.29 5.73
C ALA A 14 5.73 -16.08 4.45
N SER A 15 5.06 -15.66 3.37
CA SER A 15 5.28 -16.13 2.01
C SER A 15 4.74 -15.13 0.99
N TRP A 16 5.21 -15.22 -0.25
CA TRP A 16 4.66 -14.43 -1.37
C TRP A 16 3.20 -14.78 -1.66
N GLU A 17 2.81 -16.04 -1.47
CA GLU A 17 1.43 -16.47 -1.63
C GLU A 17 0.51 -15.79 -0.60
N THR A 18 0.95 -15.72 0.65
CA THR A 18 0.20 -15.02 1.69
C THR A 18 0.04 -13.54 1.34
N LEU A 19 1.10 -12.86 0.91
CA LEU A 19 1.01 -11.46 0.46
C LEU A 19 -0.05 -11.30 -0.64
N ARG A 20 -0.02 -12.15 -1.67
CA ARG A 20 -1.01 -12.11 -2.77
C ARG A 20 -2.45 -12.26 -2.25
N ARG A 21 -2.69 -13.17 -1.33
CA ARG A 21 -4.02 -13.43 -0.77
C ARG A 21 -4.51 -12.32 0.17
N GLN A 22 -3.61 -11.62 0.83
CA GLN A 22 -3.94 -10.52 1.74
C GLN A 22 -4.59 -9.33 1.01
N ILE A 23 -4.19 -9.06 -0.23
CA ILE A 23 -4.72 -7.93 -1.01
C ILE A 23 -6.22 -8.08 -1.24
N PRO A 24 -6.71 -9.14 -1.93
CA PRO A 24 -8.14 -9.32 -2.13
C PRO A 24 -8.91 -9.55 -0.80
N ALA A 25 -8.28 -10.12 0.22
CA ALA A 25 -8.91 -10.26 1.53
C ALA A 25 -9.27 -8.89 2.12
N GLY A 26 -8.33 -7.95 2.17
CA GLY A 26 -8.57 -6.59 2.65
C GLY A 26 -9.61 -5.85 1.81
N LEU A 27 -9.57 -5.99 0.48
CA LEU A 27 -10.54 -5.40 -0.43
C LEU A 27 -11.96 -5.93 -0.17
N ASN A 28 -12.12 -7.24 0.06
CA ASN A 28 -13.41 -7.86 0.38
C ASN A 28 -13.95 -7.39 1.74
N PHE A 29 -13.09 -7.22 2.76
CA PHE A 29 -13.51 -6.66 4.03
C PHE A 29 -14.04 -5.24 3.87
N CYS A 30 -13.31 -4.40 3.16
CA CYS A 30 -13.76 -3.02 2.92
C CYS A 30 -15.04 -2.98 2.08
N ALA A 31 -15.17 -3.84 1.08
CA ALA A 31 -16.40 -4.01 0.29
C ALA A 31 -17.61 -4.46 1.12
N SER A 32 -17.38 -5.16 2.24
CA SER A 32 -18.42 -5.59 3.17
C SER A 32 -18.80 -4.53 4.21
N GLY A 33 -18.33 -3.29 4.05
CA GLY A 33 -18.66 -2.17 4.95
C GLY A 33 -17.74 -2.03 6.17
N PHE A 34 -16.53 -2.63 6.13
CA PHE A 34 -15.48 -2.46 7.15
C PHE A 34 -14.33 -1.65 6.58
N PRO A 35 -14.38 -0.30 6.60
CA PRO A 35 -13.45 0.54 5.86
C PRO A 35 -12.04 0.58 6.44
N TYR A 36 -11.83 0.10 7.66
CA TYR A 36 -10.54 0.09 8.35
C TYR A 36 -9.98 -1.32 8.43
N TRP A 37 -9.04 -1.62 7.55
CA TRP A 37 -8.32 -2.87 7.44
C TRP A 37 -6.83 -2.68 7.69
N THR A 38 -6.20 -3.71 8.24
CA THR A 38 -4.74 -3.81 8.36
C THR A 38 -4.26 -5.25 8.17
N ALA A 39 -2.98 -5.41 7.94
CA ALA A 39 -2.28 -6.69 7.92
C ALA A 39 -0.99 -6.58 8.74
N ASP A 40 -0.49 -7.70 9.21
CA ASP A 40 0.82 -7.76 9.85
C ASP A 40 1.90 -7.70 8.78
N ILE A 41 2.70 -6.61 8.76
CA ILE A 41 3.74 -6.41 7.75
C ILE A 41 4.76 -7.53 7.81
N GLY A 42 4.96 -8.23 6.68
CA GLY A 42 5.87 -9.36 6.58
C GLY A 42 5.34 -10.64 7.25
N ALA A 43 4.02 -10.70 7.50
CA ALA A 43 3.29 -11.74 8.21
C ALA A 43 3.59 -11.86 9.72
N PHE A 44 2.75 -12.58 10.45
CA PHE A 44 2.94 -12.78 11.89
C PHE A 44 4.04 -13.81 12.16
N PHE A 45 3.97 -15.02 11.57
CA PHE A 45 4.95 -16.08 11.68
C PHE A 45 5.94 -16.03 10.52
N VAL A 46 7.24 -15.88 10.80
CA VAL A 46 8.30 -15.76 9.79
C VAL A 46 9.01 -17.06 9.54
N LYS A 47 9.35 -17.78 10.63
CA LYS A 47 10.10 -19.02 10.59
C LYS A 47 9.24 -20.20 10.19
N ARG A 48 9.89 -21.23 9.68
CA ARG A 48 9.32 -22.56 9.67
C ARG A 48 9.11 -22.98 11.12
N GLY A 49 7.88 -23.37 11.43
CA GLY A 49 7.49 -23.42 12.79
C GLY A 49 7.13 -24.79 13.32
N ASP A 50 7.12 -24.80 14.64
CA ASP A 50 6.57 -25.87 15.44
C ASP A 50 5.02 -25.83 15.46
N TYR A 51 4.42 -24.97 14.64
CA TYR A 51 2.96 -24.77 14.60
C TYR A 51 2.38 -25.51 13.40
N TRP A 52 1.65 -26.55 13.65
CA TRP A 52 1.07 -27.45 12.65
C TRP A 52 0.15 -26.78 11.60
N TYR A 53 -0.25 -25.55 11.79
CA TYR A 53 -1.14 -24.80 10.90
C TYR A 53 -0.57 -23.47 10.38
N TRP A 54 0.61 -23.06 10.85
CA TRP A 54 1.25 -21.82 10.42
C TRP A 54 2.74 -22.05 10.21
N ASP A 55 3.14 -22.00 8.98
CA ASP A 55 4.52 -22.29 8.61
C ASP A 55 5.08 -21.17 7.74
N GLY A 56 5.84 -20.27 8.34
CA GLY A 56 6.65 -19.29 7.62
C GLY A 56 7.77 -19.98 6.85
N GLU A 57 8.45 -19.24 6.02
CA GLU A 57 9.43 -19.81 5.12
C GLU A 57 10.87 -19.36 5.38
N TYR A 58 11.12 -18.47 6.35
CA TYR A 58 12.37 -17.72 6.48
C TYR A 58 12.99 -17.87 7.88
N ASP A 59 13.76 -18.94 8.11
CA ASP A 59 14.32 -19.26 9.43
C ASP A 59 15.34 -18.23 9.92
N ASP A 60 16.09 -17.61 9.01
CA ASP A 60 17.09 -16.58 9.32
C ASP A 60 16.51 -15.16 9.45
N THR A 61 15.18 -15.00 9.22
CA THR A 61 14.44 -13.76 9.42
C THR A 61 15.11 -12.55 8.72
N VAL A 62 15.54 -11.52 9.47
CA VAL A 62 16.15 -10.29 8.94
C VAL A 62 17.54 -10.48 8.34
N GLU A 63 18.17 -11.64 8.51
CA GLU A 63 19.42 -12.00 7.87
C GLU A 63 19.20 -12.68 6.49
N ASP A 64 17.96 -13.09 6.18
CA ASP A 64 17.61 -13.67 4.89
C ASP A 64 17.22 -12.57 3.89
N PRO A 65 18.03 -12.31 2.83
CA PRO A 65 17.70 -11.28 1.86
C PRO A 65 16.41 -11.54 1.07
N ALA A 66 15.96 -12.78 0.94
CA ALA A 66 14.66 -13.08 0.34
C ALA A 66 13.50 -12.66 1.24
N TYR A 67 13.65 -12.78 2.56
CA TYR A 67 12.68 -12.22 3.49
C TYR A 67 12.73 -10.68 3.52
N LEU A 68 13.91 -10.09 3.45
CA LEU A 68 14.05 -8.62 3.39
C LEU A 68 13.33 -8.06 2.16
N GLU A 69 13.40 -8.73 1.01
CA GLU A 69 12.64 -8.33 -0.18
C GLU A 69 11.13 -8.46 0.05
N LEU A 70 10.66 -9.62 0.53
CA LEU A 70 9.25 -9.84 0.83
C LEU A 70 8.71 -8.81 1.82
N TYR A 71 9.44 -8.59 2.93
CA TYR A 71 9.05 -7.62 3.96
C TYR A 71 8.98 -6.20 3.40
N THR A 72 9.94 -5.79 2.58
CA THR A 72 9.97 -4.47 1.93
C THR A 72 8.77 -4.27 1.02
N ARG A 73 8.42 -5.27 0.19
CA ARG A 73 7.25 -5.21 -0.69
C ARG A 73 5.93 -5.18 0.08
N TRP A 74 5.87 -5.94 1.16
CA TRP A 74 4.73 -5.92 2.07
C TRP A 74 4.60 -4.57 2.77
N TYR A 75 5.71 -4.01 3.23
CA TYR A 75 5.77 -2.68 3.85
C TYR A 75 5.28 -1.59 2.88
N GLN A 76 5.76 -1.60 1.64
CA GLN A 76 5.32 -0.69 0.59
C GLN A 76 3.81 -0.78 0.32
N TRP A 77 3.26 -1.98 0.24
CA TRP A 77 1.83 -2.17 0.12
C TRP A 77 1.06 -1.64 1.32
N CYS A 78 1.47 -1.99 2.54
CA CYS A 78 0.78 -1.58 3.76
C CYS A 78 0.79 -0.06 4.00
N CYS A 79 1.72 0.69 3.37
CA CYS A 79 1.66 2.15 3.36
C CYS A 79 0.36 2.71 2.75
N PHE A 80 -0.33 1.91 1.94
CA PHE A 80 -1.61 2.22 1.28
C PHE A 80 -2.76 1.37 1.83
N LEU A 81 -2.68 1.00 3.10
CA LEU A 81 -3.80 0.47 3.86
C LEU A 81 -4.34 1.55 4.83
N PRO A 82 -5.60 1.44 5.24
CA PRO A 82 -6.19 2.36 6.22
C PRO A 82 -5.35 2.48 7.49
N ILE A 83 -4.94 1.36 8.05
CA ILE A 83 -4.06 1.30 9.23
C ILE A 83 -2.72 0.70 8.81
N PHE A 84 -1.64 1.40 9.11
CA PHE A 84 -0.27 1.01 8.81
C PHE A 84 0.45 0.63 10.10
N ARG A 85 0.85 -0.65 10.23
CA ARG A 85 1.49 -1.14 11.46
C ARG A 85 2.43 -2.31 11.20
N GLY A 86 3.56 -2.34 11.90
CA GLY A 86 4.42 -3.52 12.05
C GLY A 86 3.97 -4.36 13.24
N HIS A 87 3.75 -5.65 13.03
CA HIS A 87 3.39 -6.60 14.08
C HIS A 87 3.77 -8.03 13.68
N GLY A 88 4.05 -8.88 14.65
CA GLY A 88 4.36 -10.29 14.43
C GLY A 88 5.33 -10.84 15.46
N THR A 89 5.72 -12.09 15.29
CA THR A 89 6.71 -12.79 16.11
C THR A 89 8.01 -13.05 15.33
N ASP A 90 8.92 -13.81 15.90
CA ASP A 90 10.18 -14.34 15.34
C ASP A 90 11.28 -13.32 15.11
N CYS A 91 10.99 -12.05 14.84
CA CYS A 91 11.97 -10.99 14.70
C CYS A 91 11.42 -9.63 15.15
N ARG A 92 12.32 -8.70 15.44
CA ARG A 92 11.96 -7.31 15.72
C ARG A 92 11.48 -6.64 14.47
N ARG A 93 10.43 -5.80 14.57
CA ARG A 93 9.72 -5.20 13.43
C ARG A 93 10.08 -3.74 13.15
N GLU A 94 10.98 -3.16 13.92
CA GLU A 94 11.44 -1.80 13.68
C GLU A 94 12.28 -1.73 12.41
N LEU A 95 12.06 -0.71 11.62
CA LEU A 95 12.67 -0.49 10.31
C LEU A 95 14.19 -0.69 10.27
N TRP A 96 14.87 -0.22 11.31
CA TRP A 96 16.34 -0.28 11.37
C TRP A 96 16.91 -1.69 11.53
N ASN A 97 16.08 -2.68 11.80
CA ASN A 97 16.49 -4.10 11.80
C ASN A 97 16.53 -4.70 10.39
N PHE A 98 15.90 -4.07 9.41
CA PHE A 98 15.74 -4.58 8.03
C PHE A 98 16.75 -3.93 7.06
N LYS A 99 18.00 -3.81 7.43
CA LYS A 99 18.99 -3.08 6.61
C LYS A 99 19.44 -3.87 5.39
N GLY A 100 19.70 -5.17 5.54
CA GLY A 100 20.49 -5.91 4.57
C GLY A 100 21.95 -5.44 4.53
N ALA A 101 22.77 -6.04 3.68
CA ALA A 101 24.20 -5.76 3.61
C ALA A 101 24.54 -4.33 3.15
N ASP A 102 23.74 -3.75 2.28
CA ASP A 102 23.93 -2.42 1.67
C ASP A 102 22.92 -1.37 2.15
N GLY A 103 22.01 -1.75 3.05
CA GLY A 103 20.97 -0.87 3.58
C GLY A 103 19.86 -0.52 2.60
N VAL A 104 19.80 -1.11 1.41
CA VAL A 104 18.85 -0.76 0.36
C VAL A 104 17.39 -1.00 0.78
N PHE A 105 17.14 -2.08 1.52
CA PHE A 105 15.80 -2.40 2.02
C PHE A 105 15.31 -1.38 3.04
N TYR A 106 16.18 -0.98 3.97
CA TYR A 106 15.88 0.08 4.93
C TYR A 106 15.54 1.41 4.21
N GLN A 107 16.34 1.80 3.22
CA GLN A 107 16.11 3.04 2.46
C GLN A 107 14.80 2.99 1.67
N ALA A 108 14.47 1.85 1.09
CA ALA A 108 13.21 1.65 0.37
C ALA A 108 11.99 1.81 1.30
N MET A 109 12.03 1.21 2.48
CA MET A 109 10.97 1.32 3.48
C MET A 109 10.88 2.73 4.07
N LEU A 110 12.02 3.38 4.33
CA LEU A 110 12.05 4.75 4.83
C LEU A 110 11.41 5.72 3.81
N ARG A 111 11.67 5.51 2.52
CA ARG A 111 11.01 6.29 1.44
C ARG A 111 9.50 6.07 1.45
N ALA A 112 9.03 4.83 1.56
CA ALA A 112 7.61 4.50 1.62
C ALA A 112 6.94 5.13 2.87
N ASN A 113 7.63 5.09 4.02
CA ASN A 113 7.15 5.74 5.24
C ASN A 113 7.01 7.25 5.08
N LYS A 114 8.03 7.91 4.50
CA LYS A 114 7.97 9.35 4.20
C LYS A 114 6.81 9.69 3.27
N LEU A 115 6.63 8.90 2.19
CA LEU A 115 5.52 9.09 1.25
C LEU A 115 4.16 8.99 1.95
N ARG A 116 3.98 8.05 2.89
CA ARG A 116 2.73 7.99 3.67
C ARG A 116 2.50 9.27 4.47
N TYR A 117 3.54 9.85 5.08
CA TYR A 117 3.43 11.11 5.79
C TYR A 117 3.19 12.30 4.86
N GLU A 118 3.78 12.30 3.67
CA GLU A 118 3.49 13.30 2.63
C GLU A 118 2.04 13.24 2.17
N LEU A 119 1.45 12.05 2.09
CA LEU A 119 0.06 11.81 1.71
C LEU A 119 -0.94 11.93 2.86
N LEU A 120 -0.53 12.27 4.10
CA LEU A 120 -1.47 12.34 5.23
C LEU A 120 -2.69 13.24 4.99
N PRO A 121 -2.59 14.42 4.34
CA PRO A 121 -3.78 15.23 4.03
C PRO A 121 -4.78 14.50 3.12
N TYR A 122 -4.27 13.74 2.14
CA TYR A 122 -5.09 12.90 1.27
C TYR A 122 -5.73 11.73 2.04
N ILE A 123 -4.92 11.04 2.87
CA ILE A 123 -5.37 9.90 3.69
C ILE A 123 -6.43 10.35 4.69
N TYR A 124 -6.22 11.48 5.36
CA TYR A 124 -7.14 12.01 6.35
C TYR A 124 -8.46 12.46 5.73
N SER A 125 -8.40 13.14 4.57
CA SER A 125 -9.60 13.49 3.81
C SER A 125 -10.37 12.26 3.32
N THR A 126 -9.65 11.18 2.94
CA THR A 126 -10.27 9.91 2.57
C THR A 126 -10.98 9.27 3.79
N ALA A 127 -10.36 9.34 4.98
CA ALA A 127 -11.00 8.89 6.21
C ALA A 127 -12.21 9.76 6.60
N GLY A 128 -12.13 11.08 6.38
CA GLY A 128 -13.27 12.00 6.54
C GLY A 128 -14.47 11.60 5.67
N LYS A 129 -14.22 11.19 4.41
CA LYS A 129 -15.26 10.68 3.50
C LYS A 129 -15.90 9.37 3.97
N VAL A 130 -15.16 8.53 4.72
CA VAL A 130 -15.76 7.34 5.36
C VAL A 130 -16.84 7.75 6.34
N TRP A 131 -16.60 8.80 7.13
CA TRP A 131 -17.57 9.33 8.08
C TRP A 131 -18.74 10.04 7.39
N LEU A 132 -18.43 10.95 6.46
CA LEU A 132 -19.43 11.83 5.86
C LEU A 132 -20.32 11.13 4.83
N TYR A 133 -19.76 10.15 4.09
CA TYR A 133 -20.39 9.60 2.88
C TYR A 133 -20.39 8.06 2.83
N ASP A 134 -20.09 7.38 3.94
CA ASP A 134 -19.96 5.91 3.99
C ASP A 134 -18.99 5.35 2.93
N ALA A 135 -17.95 6.12 2.57
CA ALA A 135 -16.96 5.73 1.59
C ALA A 135 -16.07 4.59 2.10
N SER A 136 -15.33 3.94 1.21
CA SER A 136 -14.28 2.98 1.56
C SER A 136 -12.90 3.56 1.29
N MET A 137 -11.95 3.36 2.23
CA MET A 137 -10.59 3.85 2.06
C MET A 137 -9.81 3.10 0.98
N ILE A 138 -10.01 1.77 0.88
CA ILE A 138 -9.47 0.95 -0.22
C ILE A 138 -10.63 0.37 -1.02
N ARG A 139 -10.55 0.46 -2.34
CA ARG A 139 -11.65 0.17 -3.25
C ARG A 139 -11.16 -0.77 -4.36
N MET A 140 -11.81 -1.91 -4.51
CA MET A 140 -11.52 -2.78 -5.65
C MET A 140 -11.90 -2.09 -6.97
N LEU A 141 -11.12 -2.33 -8.02
CA LEU A 141 -11.34 -1.68 -9.32
C LEU A 141 -12.75 -1.94 -9.87
N ALA A 142 -13.34 -3.10 -9.56
CA ALA A 142 -14.69 -3.46 -9.96
C ALA A 142 -15.78 -2.46 -9.52
N PHE A 143 -15.57 -1.73 -8.42
CA PHE A 143 -16.56 -0.72 -7.96
C PHE A 143 -16.49 0.57 -8.76
N ASP A 144 -15.30 0.99 -9.12
CA ASP A 144 -15.08 2.25 -9.83
C ASP A 144 -15.17 2.08 -11.37
N PHE A 145 -14.91 0.84 -11.86
CA PHE A 145 -14.89 0.50 -13.28
C PHE A 145 -15.81 -0.70 -13.61
N PRO A 146 -17.10 -0.66 -13.25
CA PRO A 146 -17.99 -1.83 -13.37
C PRO A 146 -18.30 -2.24 -14.82
N LYS A 147 -17.96 -1.41 -15.82
CA LYS A 147 -18.15 -1.70 -17.24
C LYS A 147 -16.89 -2.24 -17.91
N ASP A 148 -15.76 -2.19 -17.24
CA ASP A 148 -14.49 -2.71 -17.73
C ASP A 148 -14.33 -4.16 -17.31
N ALA A 149 -14.52 -5.08 -18.26
CA ALA A 149 -14.48 -6.52 -18.00
C ALA A 149 -13.12 -7.00 -17.44
N LYS A 150 -12.02 -6.33 -17.81
CA LYS A 150 -10.70 -6.66 -17.26
C LYS A 150 -10.53 -6.17 -15.83
N ALA A 151 -11.02 -4.96 -15.52
CA ALA A 151 -10.98 -4.41 -14.18
C ALA A 151 -11.74 -5.28 -13.16
N LEU A 152 -12.80 -5.99 -13.62
CA LEU A 152 -13.56 -6.92 -12.76
C LEU A 152 -12.74 -8.16 -12.32
N GLU A 153 -11.72 -8.52 -13.07
CA GLU A 153 -10.88 -9.70 -12.82
C GLU A 153 -9.59 -9.36 -12.04
N ILE A 154 -9.25 -8.07 -11.90
CA ILE A 154 -8.03 -7.64 -11.22
C ILE A 154 -8.19 -7.74 -9.70
N THR A 155 -7.34 -8.53 -9.07
CA THR A 155 -7.38 -8.78 -7.61
C THR A 155 -6.20 -8.18 -6.84
N ASP A 156 -5.18 -7.69 -7.53
CA ASP A 156 -3.92 -7.22 -6.96
C ASP A 156 -3.61 -5.74 -7.26
N GLN A 157 -4.61 -5.01 -7.75
CA GLN A 157 -4.60 -3.55 -7.91
C GLN A 157 -5.89 -2.99 -7.32
N TYR A 158 -5.82 -1.79 -6.75
CA TYR A 158 -6.98 -1.15 -6.12
C TYR A 158 -6.79 0.36 -6.05
N LEU A 159 -7.88 1.09 -5.84
CA LEU A 159 -7.82 2.50 -5.51
C LEU A 159 -7.68 2.69 -3.99
N PHE A 160 -6.70 3.49 -3.59
CA PHE A 160 -6.61 4.07 -2.26
C PHE A 160 -7.25 5.46 -2.29
N GLY A 161 -8.42 5.61 -1.65
CA GLY A 161 -9.32 6.72 -1.92
C GLY A 161 -9.90 6.66 -3.34
N GLU A 162 -10.15 7.82 -3.96
CA GLU A 162 -10.80 7.92 -5.26
C GLU A 162 -9.84 8.12 -6.43
N SER A 163 -8.58 8.43 -6.12
CA SER A 163 -7.65 8.97 -7.11
C SER A 163 -6.37 8.16 -7.31
N LEU A 164 -5.91 7.47 -6.27
CA LEU A 164 -4.59 6.84 -6.28
C LEU A 164 -4.70 5.32 -6.44
N MET A 165 -4.34 4.80 -7.61
CA MET A 165 -4.27 3.37 -7.87
C MET A 165 -2.95 2.80 -7.37
N VAL A 166 -3.04 1.79 -6.52
CA VAL A 166 -1.92 1.08 -5.90
C VAL A 166 -1.76 -0.27 -6.59
N CYS A 167 -0.54 -0.56 -7.01
CA CYS A 167 -0.19 -1.78 -7.74
C CYS A 167 0.93 -2.54 -7.01
N PRO A 168 0.63 -3.28 -5.93
CA PRO A 168 1.64 -3.98 -5.13
C PRO A 168 2.46 -4.96 -5.95
N VAL A 169 3.75 -5.06 -5.67
CA VAL A 169 4.60 -6.13 -6.20
C VAL A 169 4.34 -7.39 -5.39
N THR A 170 3.89 -8.43 -6.06
CA THR A 170 3.41 -9.68 -5.44
C THR A 170 4.28 -10.89 -5.72
N GLU A 171 5.43 -10.68 -6.34
CA GLU A 171 6.40 -11.72 -6.68
C GLU A 171 7.82 -11.25 -6.42
N THR A 172 8.71 -12.19 -6.18
CA THR A 172 10.13 -11.90 -5.98
C THR A 172 10.77 -11.42 -7.27
N MET A 173 11.64 -10.43 -7.17
CA MET A 173 12.41 -9.90 -8.30
C MET A 173 13.92 -10.07 -8.09
N TYR A 174 14.40 -9.90 -6.87
CA TYR A 174 15.83 -9.82 -6.57
C TYR A 174 16.41 -11.09 -5.97
N TYR A 175 15.62 -11.82 -5.18
CA TYR A 175 16.10 -12.99 -4.46
C TYR A 175 15.10 -14.14 -4.56
N LYS A 176 15.51 -15.23 -5.20
CA LYS A 176 14.72 -16.47 -5.17
C LYS A 176 15.11 -17.30 -3.96
N LYS A 177 14.11 -17.87 -3.31
CA LYS A 177 14.34 -18.87 -2.27
C LYS A 177 14.77 -20.16 -2.89
N SER A 178 15.83 -20.78 -2.32
CA SER A 178 16.31 -22.11 -2.68
C SER A 178 16.37 -23.01 -1.44
N ALA A 179 16.70 -24.29 -1.63
CA ALA A 179 16.84 -25.23 -0.54
C ALA A 179 17.99 -24.86 0.43
N THR A 180 18.95 -24.07 -0.03
CA THR A 180 20.16 -23.69 0.72
C THR A 180 20.18 -22.23 1.16
N GLY A 181 19.08 -21.49 0.95
CA GLY A 181 18.97 -20.08 1.30
C GLY A 181 18.46 -19.22 0.14
N ALA A 182 18.75 -17.93 0.18
CA ALA A 182 18.36 -16.98 -0.84
C ALA A 182 19.38 -16.88 -1.98
N GLU A 183 18.95 -17.03 -3.21
CA GLU A 183 19.77 -16.85 -4.41
C GLU A 183 19.51 -15.51 -5.05
N LYS A 184 20.54 -14.66 -5.11
CA LYS A 184 20.45 -13.36 -5.79
C LYS A 184 20.29 -13.55 -7.30
N GLN A 185 19.31 -12.84 -7.87
CA GLN A 185 19.12 -12.81 -9.32
C GLN A 185 20.17 -11.88 -9.97
N GLU A 186 20.89 -12.34 -10.98
CA GLU A 186 21.91 -11.54 -11.68
C GLU A 186 21.28 -10.39 -12.48
N ASN A 187 20.15 -10.65 -13.13
CA ASN A 187 19.42 -9.68 -13.94
C ASN A 187 17.96 -9.63 -13.48
N PRO A 188 17.66 -8.99 -12.33
CA PRO A 188 16.31 -8.95 -11.82
C PRO A 188 15.39 -8.16 -12.76
N SER A 189 14.23 -8.70 -13.07
CA SER A 189 13.15 -7.90 -13.66
C SER A 189 12.74 -6.85 -12.63
N LYS A 190 12.70 -5.59 -13.04
CA LYS A 190 12.29 -4.47 -12.16
C LYS A 190 11.00 -3.86 -12.66
N VAL A 191 10.18 -4.66 -13.32
CA VAL A 191 8.90 -4.23 -13.88
C VAL A 191 7.78 -5.15 -13.40
N ARG A 192 6.59 -4.60 -13.33
CA ARG A 192 5.34 -5.29 -13.06
C ARG A 192 4.32 -4.96 -14.14
N ASN A 193 3.59 -5.96 -14.61
CA ASN A 193 2.44 -5.72 -15.47
C ASN A 193 1.31 -5.08 -14.67
N VAL A 194 0.84 -3.94 -15.16
CA VAL A 194 -0.26 -3.17 -14.57
C VAL A 194 -1.34 -2.97 -15.62
N TYR A 195 -2.58 -3.24 -15.26
CA TYR A 195 -3.73 -2.87 -16.05
C TYR A 195 -4.19 -1.46 -15.66
N LEU A 196 -4.31 -0.58 -16.62
CA LEU A 196 -4.89 0.74 -16.47
C LEU A 196 -6.36 0.68 -16.90
N PRO A 197 -7.34 0.77 -15.98
CA PRO A 197 -8.76 0.68 -16.32
C PRO A 197 -9.22 1.67 -17.39
N GLU A 198 -10.16 1.24 -18.24
CA GLU A 198 -10.74 2.08 -19.27
C GLU A 198 -11.68 3.16 -18.72
N GLY A 199 -11.95 4.18 -19.52
CA GLY A 199 -12.89 5.26 -19.18
C GLY A 199 -12.26 6.50 -18.58
N CYS A 200 -10.97 6.47 -18.28
CA CYS A 200 -10.16 7.63 -17.88
C CYS A 200 -8.69 7.43 -18.24
N GLY A 201 -7.92 8.53 -18.22
CA GLY A 201 -6.49 8.49 -18.31
C GLY A 201 -5.82 8.32 -16.95
N TRP A 202 -4.53 7.99 -16.96
CA TRP A 202 -3.73 7.70 -15.79
C TRP A 202 -2.36 8.37 -15.87
N TYR A 203 -1.90 8.91 -14.77
CA TYR A 203 -0.54 9.43 -14.63
C TYR A 203 0.29 8.49 -13.76
N ASP A 204 1.45 8.08 -14.23
CA ASP A 204 2.44 7.45 -13.34
C ASP A 204 2.84 8.46 -12.26
N PHE A 205 2.65 8.10 -11.00
CA PHE A 205 2.90 8.98 -9.86
C PHE A 205 4.37 9.42 -9.76
N TRP A 206 5.31 8.56 -10.21
CA TRP A 206 6.74 8.78 -10.05
C TRP A 206 7.36 9.61 -11.17
N THR A 207 6.86 9.43 -12.39
CA THR A 207 7.41 10.04 -13.61
C THR A 207 6.54 11.13 -14.20
N ASN A 208 5.30 11.21 -13.74
CA ASN A 208 4.26 12.07 -14.29
C ASN A 208 3.92 11.77 -15.77
N THR A 209 4.28 10.58 -16.25
CA THR A 209 3.96 10.13 -17.60
C THR A 209 2.48 9.80 -17.69
N TYR A 210 1.82 10.33 -18.72
CA TYR A 210 0.41 10.07 -18.99
C TYR A 210 0.22 8.82 -19.85
N TYR A 211 -0.80 8.06 -19.52
CA TYR A 211 -1.26 6.87 -20.25
C TYR A 211 -2.77 6.92 -20.43
N GLU A 212 -3.23 6.53 -21.63
CA GLU A 212 -4.65 6.23 -21.83
C GLU A 212 -5.07 4.99 -21.03
N GLY A 213 -6.33 4.94 -20.59
CA GLY A 213 -6.88 3.73 -19.97
C GLY A 213 -7.17 2.61 -20.98
N GLY A 214 -7.59 1.45 -20.47
CA GLY A 214 -7.95 0.28 -21.27
C GLY A 214 -6.77 -0.57 -21.75
N GLN A 215 -5.58 -0.43 -21.15
CA GLN A 215 -4.37 -1.11 -21.60
C GLN A 215 -3.54 -1.73 -20.46
N TRP A 216 -2.73 -2.71 -20.82
CA TRP A 216 -1.66 -3.22 -19.98
C TRP A 216 -0.35 -2.49 -20.27
N ILE A 217 0.39 -2.19 -19.22
CA ILE A 217 1.73 -1.59 -19.31
C ILE A 217 2.71 -2.36 -18.42
N GLU A 218 3.99 -2.29 -18.76
CA GLU A 218 5.09 -2.69 -17.89
C GLU A 218 5.48 -1.47 -17.03
N ALA A 219 5.06 -1.45 -15.76
CA ALA A 219 5.38 -0.39 -14.83
C ALA A 219 6.69 -0.67 -14.11
N GLU A 220 7.58 0.33 -14.04
CA GLU A 220 8.82 0.22 -13.27
C GLU A 220 8.54 -0.03 -11.79
N ALA A 221 9.16 -1.06 -11.24
CA ALA A 221 9.02 -1.50 -9.85
C ALA A 221 10.37 -1.84 -9.19
N PRO A 222 11.38 -0.93 -9.25
CA PRO A 222 12.60 -1.14 -8.50
C PRO A 222 12.31 -1.23 -7.01
N ILE A 223 13.26 -1.74 -6.19
CA ILE A 223 13.01 -2.00 -4.77
C ILE A 223 12.63 -0.72 -4.00
N GLU A 224 13.04 0.44 -4.47
CA GLU A 224 12.84 1.72 -3.82
C GLU A 224 11.40 2.25 -3.92
N ARG A 225 10.56 1.66 -4.77
CA ARG A 225 9.20 2.15 -4.99
C ARG A 225 8.23 1.07 -5.40
N ILE A 226 6.97 1.30 -5.07
CA ILE A 226 5.80 0.56 -5.53
C ILE A 226 5.19 1.29 -6.72
N PRO A 227 4.74 0.62 -7.78
CA PRO A 227 4.00 1.28 -8.85
C PRO A 227 2.70 1.91 -8.35
N LEU A 228 2.52 3.19 -8.68
CA LEU A 228 1.37 4.01 -8.32
C LEU A 228 0.91 4.79 -9.54
N PHE A 229 -0.39 4.87 -9.72
CA PHE A 229 -0.99 5.66 -10.80
C PHE A 229 -2.08 6.57 -10.26
N VAL A 230 -2.13 7.80 -10.77
CA VAL A 230 -3.15 8.77 -10.39
C VAL A 230 -4.14 8.93 -11.54
N LYS A 231 -5.41 8.81 -11.21
CA LYS A 231 -6.50 9.02 -12.18
C LYS A 231 -6.49 10.46 -12.68
N GLU A 232 -6.67 10.69 -13.98
CA GLU A 232 -6.81 12.03 -14.53
C GLU A 232 -7.97 12.80 -13.90
N GLY A 233 -7.85 14.12 -13.84
CA GLY A 233 -8.84 14.97 -13.18
C GLY A 233 -8.80 14.86 -11.65
N SER A 234 -7.68 14.42 -11.08
CA SER A 234 -7.49 14.30 -9.63
C SER A 234 -6.58 15.38 -9.07
N ILE A 235 -6.79 15.69 -7.80
CA ILE A 235 -5.90 16.52 -7.00
C ILE A 235 -5.45 15.71 -5.78
N LEU A 236 -4.15 15.63 -5.54
CA LEU A 236 -3.59 15.02 -4.34
C LEU A 236 -3.06 16.13 -3.41
N PRO A 237 -3.71 16.39 -2.27
CA PRO A 237 -3.13 17.23 -1.24
C PRO A 237 -2.00 16.50 -0.55
N MET A 238 -0.85 17.11 -0.48
CA MET A 238 0.37 16.59 0.12
C MET A 238 0.98 17.60 1.08
N GLN A 239 1.86 17.14 1.95
CA GLN A 239 2.60 17.97 2.89
C GLN A 239 4.07 17.53 2.98
N GLN A 240 4.90 18.29 3.67
CA GLN A 240 6.23 17.82 4.02
C GLN A 240 6.13 16.68 5.05
N PRO A 241 6.96 15.62 4.94
CA PRO A 241 6.97 14.57 5.94
C PRO A 241 7.43 15.09 7.28
N ALA A 242 6.77 14.69 8.35
CA ALA A 242 7.10 15.05 9.72
C ALA A 242 7.56 13.84 10.53
N ASN A 243 8.12 14.07 11.72
CA ASN A 243 8.62 12.99 12.58
C ASN A 243 7.50 12.30 13.37
N SER A 244 6.35 12.95 13.49
CA SER A 244 5.18 12.41 14.18
C SER A 244 3.89 12.96 13.60
N THR A 245 2.77 12.29 13.85
CA THR A 245 1.44 12.78 13.45
C THR A 245 1.06 14.05 14.20
N ALA A 246 1.56 14.27 15.42
CA ALA A 246 1.34 15.50 16.16
C ALA A 246 1.96 16.75 15.51
N GLU A 247 3.05 16.55 14.74
CA GLU A 247 3.69 17.62 13.97
C GLU A 247 3.06 17.80 12.58
N THR A 248 2.21 16.87 12.17
CA THR A 248 1.54 16.88 10.87
C THR A 248 0.16 17.54 10.90
N VAL A 249 -0.21 18.16 12.02
CA VAL A 249 -1.48 18.89 12.09
C VAL A 249 -1.58 19.78 10.85
N MET A 250 -2.66 19.66 10.12
CA MET A 250 -2.93 20.25 8.79
C MET A 250 -2.93 21.81 8.81
N SER A 251 -2.15 22.41 9.68
CA SER A 251 -1.86 23.84 9.77
C SER A 251 -0.63 24.26 8.96
N GLY A 252 0.10 23.29 8.37
CA GLY A 252 1.29 23.56 7.56
C GLY A 252 0.97 23.90 6.10
N ASN A 253 2.01 24.22 5.35
CA ASN A 253 1.89 24.47 3.90
C ASN A 253 1.53 23.17 3.18
N LEU A 254 0.33 23.13 2.62
CA LEU A 254 -0.10 22.03 1.74
C LEU A 254 0.37 22.28 0.30
N THR A 255 0.75 21.21 -0.37
CA THR A 255 1.00 21.18 -1.81
C THR A 255 -0.14 20.43 -2.48
N PHE A 256 -0.83 21.07 -3.40
CA PHE A 256 -1.85 20.41 -4.21
C PHE A 256 -1.25 20.02 -5.55
N VAL A 257 -1.05 18.71 -5.75
CA VAL A 257 -0.57 18.17 -7.02
C VAL A 257 -1.78 17.88 -7.91
N VAL A 258 -1.85 18.56 -9.04
CA VAL A 258 -3.01 18.52 -9.95
C VAL A 258 -2.68 17.68 -11.19
N TYR A 259 -3.45 16.64 -11.43
CA TYR A 259 -3.34 15.72 -12.56
C TYR A 259 -4.46 16.04 -13.58
N ALA A 260 -4.32 17.17 -14.25
CA ALA A 260 -5.39 17.75 -15.03
C ALA A 260 -5.28 17.43 -16.54
N GLN A 261 -6.31 16.77 -17.09
CA GLN A 261 -6.69 16.84 -18.52
C GLN A 261 -8.06 17.53 -18.68
N LYS A 262 -8.71 17.83 -17.57
CA LYS A 262 -10.02 18.48 -17.47
C LYS A 262 -10.12 19.23 -16.14
N ASP A 263 -11.14 20.05 -15.99
CA ASP A 263 -11.46 20.70 -14.73
C ASP A 263 -11.67 19.66 -13.63
N CYS A 264 -11.11 19.93 -12.47
CA CYS A 264 -11.17 19.05 -11.31
C CYS A 264 -11.33 19.85 -10.02
N SER A 265 -11.88 19.19 -9.00
CA SER A 265 -12.02 19.75 -7.66
C SER A 265 -11.63 18.70 -6.63
N TYR A 266 -11.29 19.14 -5.43
CA TYR A 266 -10.98 18.28 -4.31
C TYR A 266 -11.62 18.82 -3.04
N GLU A 267 -12.24 17.94 -2.27
CA GLU A 267 -12.80 18.25 -0.97
C GLU A 267 -11.78 17.86 0.11
N LEU A 268 -11.16 18.87 0.71
CA LEU A 268 -10.20 18.69 1.79
C LEU A 268 -10.93 18.65 3.14
N TYR A 269 -10.85 17.53 3.83
CA TYR A 269 -11.39 17.39 5.18
C TYR A 269 -10.38 17.86 6.22
N THR A 270 -10.83 18.65 7.16
CA THR A 270 -10.04 19.10 8.32
C THR A 270 -10.91 19.13 9.58
N ASP A 271 -10.33 18.83 10.72
CA ASP A 271 -10.92 18.98 12.04
C ASP A 271 -9.83 19.31 13.08
N ASP A 272 -10.20 19.38 14.35
CA ASP A 272 -9.25 19.69 15.45
C ASP A 272 -8.37 18.47 15.85
N GLY A 273 -8.57 17.31 15.21
CA GLY A 273 -7.82 16.07 15.47
C GLY A 273 -8.20 15.35 16.75
N ASP A 274 -8.99 15.96 17.63
CA ASP A 274 -9.47 15.41 18.90
C ASP A 274 -10.85 15.96 19.23
N GLY A 275 -11.62 15.25 20.06
CA GLY A 275 -12.97 15.65 20.46
C GLY A 275 -14.06 15.27 19.46
N TYR A 276 -15.23 15.90 19.58
CA TYR A 276 -16.44 15.60 18.83
C TYR A 276 -16.92 16.77 17.95
N ALA A 277 -16.07 17.75 17.70
CA ALA A 277 -16.43 18.92 16.89
C ALA A 277 -16.81 18.56 15.44
N TYR A 278 -16.36 17.41 14.93
CA TYR A 278 -16.69 16.86 13.61
C TYR A 278 -18.18 16.45 13.49
N GLU A 279 -18.94 16.32 14.58
CA GLU A 279 -20.36 15.98 14.57
C GLU A 279 -21.26 17.21 14.34
N ASN A 280 -20.72 18.44 14.37
CA ASN A 280 -21.39 19.70 14.18
C ASN A 280 -20.97 20.37 12.87
#